data_4a1517dd659346534d3a983f9e1f793c
#
_entry.id   4a1517dd659346534d3a983f9e1f793c
#
_cell.length_a   1.000
_cell.length_b   1.000
_cell.length_c   1.000
_cell.angle_alpha   90.00
_cell.angle_beta   90.00
_cell.angle_gamma   90.00
#
_symmetry.space_group_name_H-M   'P 1'
#
loop_
_entity.id
_entity.type
_entity.pdbx_description
1 polymer ?
#
loop_
_entity_poly.entity_id
_entity_poly.type
_entity_poly.pdbx_seq_one_letter_code
_entity_poly.pdbx_strand_id
1 'polypeptide(L)'
;ALVLIDKKNRKRERKLKGFTKEVSTGTKSISFFLSPSDVKNTSYLSYNWDDPSKDNDSWLYLPSLQKTNRISGGDRSNSFMGSDFTYADLDGVEIEDYTYKIVKDSDVVDGADCWVIEATPKSKDVIKETGYLKTLTWIRKDIFFGVKGRILVKKGKKVKLWSAKDIKKIDGVWVAKTQQMTTTKKKKREHSSIFIIDTIAFNKKLDDSLFESEAMQRGY
;
A
#
# COMPACT_ATOMS: atom_id res chain seq x y z
N ALA A 1 -3.58 8.34 -9.56
CA ALA A 1 -5.01 7.94 -9.51
C ALA A 1 -5.17 6.59 -8.82
N LEU A 2 -6.33 6.34 -8.22
CA LEU A 2 -6.76 5.04 -7.71
C LEU A 2 -8.04 4.64 -8.44
N VAL A 3 -7.99 3.58 -9.21
CA VAL A 3 -9.13 3.04 -9.97
C VAL A 3 -9.66 1.79 -9.27
N LEU A 4 -10.93 1.80 -8.91
CA LEU A 4 -11.64 0.67 -8.29
C LEU A 4 -12.51 -0.02 -9.35
N ILE A 5 -12.40 -1.35 -9.46
CA ILE A 5 -13.10 -2.15 -10.47
C ILE A 5 -13.90 -3.24 -9.76
N ASP A 6 -15.20 -3.20 -9.83
CA ASP A 6 -16.07 -4.20 -9.20
C ASP A 6 -16.18 -5.50 -10.06
N LYS A 7 -16.90 -6.49 -9.52
CA LYS A 7 -17.13 -7.77 -10.21
C LYS A 7 -17.90 -7.66 -11.54
N LYS A 8 -18.61 -6.54 -11.75
CA LYS A 8 -19.34 -6.23 -12.98
C LYS A 8 -18.55 -5.36 -13.95
N ASN A 9 -17.24 -5.15 -13.70
CA ASN A 9 -16.33 -4.27 -14.45
C ASN A 9 -16.70 -2.77 -14.40
N ARG A 10 -17.55 -2.33 -13.48
CA ARG A 10 -17.81 -0.91 -13.27
C ARG A 10 -16.59 -0.29 -12.62
N LYS A 11 -16.16 0.87 -13.14
CA LYS A 11 -14.98 1.59 -12.68
C LYS A 11 -15.37 2.82 -11.88
N ARG A 12 -14.63 3.10 -10.83
CA ARG A 12 -14.64 4.38 -10.10
C ARG A 12 -13.21 4.86 -10.00
N GLU A 13 -12.97 6.09 -10.39
CA GLU A 13 -11.65 6.69 -10.34
C GLU A 13 -11.62 7.75 -9.24
N ARG A 14 -10.48 7.81 -8.52
CA ARG A 14 -10.16 8.81 -7.52
C ARG A 14 -8.82 9.42 -7.84
N LYS A 15 -8.75 10.74 -7.83
CA LYS A 15 -7.48 11.45 -7.94
C LYS A 15 -6.98 11.77 -6.55
N LEU A 16 -5.68 11.55 -6.35
CA LEU A 16 -5.04 11.84 -5.09
C LEU A 16 -3.68 12.50 -5.34
N LYS A 17 -3.21 13.22 -4.32
CA LYS A 17 -1.85 13.72 -4.25
C LYS A 17 -1.24 13.24 -2.94
N GLY A 18 -0.04 12.67 -3.00
CA GLY A 18 0.68 12.16 -1.86
C GLY A 18 2.04 12.83 -1.70
N PHE A 19 2.49 12.89 -0.45
CA PHE A 19 3.80 13.38 -0.05
C PHE A 19 4.39 12.42 0.95
N THR A 20 5.68 12.18 0.84
CA THR A 20 6.43 11.34 1.77
C THR A 20 7.74 12.03 2.12
N LYS A 21 8.10 12.03 3.38
CA LYS A 21 9.32 12.62 3.92
C LYS A 21 9.98 11.65 4.88
N GLU A 22 11.25 11.37 4.62
CA GLU A 22 12.11 10.70 5.60
C GLU A 22 12.50 11.71 6.68
N VAL A 23 12.43 11.29 7.93
CA VAL A 23 12.85 12.04 9.11
C VAL A 23 13.79 11.17 9.94
N SER A 24 14.48 11.75 10.91
CA SER A 24 15.46 11.03 11.74
C SER A 24 14.89 9.84 12.56
N THR A 25 13.60 9.71 12.64
CA THR A 25 12.90 8.68 13.44
C THR A 25 12.01 7.76 12.61
N GLY A 26 12.06 7.88 11.27
CA GLY A 26 11.24 7.08 10.37
C GLY A 26 10.74 7.85 9.15
N THR A 27 9.56 7.48 8.68
CA THR A 27 8.95 8.06 7.47
C THR A 27 7.56 8.61 7.78
N LYS A 28 7.31 9.85 7.34
CA LYS A 28 5.97 10.47 7.39
C LYS A 28 5.37 10.52 5.99
N SER A 29 4.11 10.13 5.85
CA SER A 29 3.40 10.19 4.58
C SER A 29 2.01 10.79 4.76
N ILE A 30 1.59 11.63 3.80
CA ILE A 30 0.23 12.15 3.75
C ILE A 30 -0.32 12.07 2.33
N SER A 31 -1.59 11.71 2.21
CA SER A 31 -2.32 11.65 0.94
C SER A 31 -3.63 12.39 1.05
N PHE A 32 -3.94 13.20 0.02
CA PHE A 32 -5.18 13.95 -0.11
C PHE A 32 -5.97 13.46 -1.31
N PHE A 33 -7.25 13.19 -1.12
CA PHE A 33 -8.17 12.91 -2.23
C PHE A 33 -8.66 14.22 -2.84
N LEU A 34 -8.45 14.36 -4.13
CA LEU A 34 -8.79 15.57 -4.89
C LEU A 34 -10.14 15.47 -5.59
N SER A 35 -10.52 14.25 -6.00
CA SER A 35 -11.80 13.94 -6.66
C SER A 35 -12.15 12.46 -6.54
N PRO A 36 -13.41 12.08 -6.76
CA PRO A 36 -14.59 12.90 -6.97
C PRO A 36 -15.09 13.58 -5.68
N SER A 37 -16.20 14.30 -5.77
CA SER A 37 -16.74 15.14 -4.69
C SER A 37 -17.06 14.38 -3.40
N ASP A 38 -17.49 13.12 -3.50
CA ASP A 38 -17.82 12.26 -2.35
C ASP A 38 -16.62 11.88 -1.48
N VAL A 39 -15.40 11.96 -2.01
CA VAL A 39 -14.15 11.69 -1.27
C VAL A 39 -13.22 12.90 -1.21
N LYS A 40 -13.54 13.99 -1.90
CA LYS A 40 -12.70 15.20 -1.93
C LYS A 40 -12.38 15.70 -0.53
N ASN A 41 -11.12 16.11 -0.32
CA ASN A 41 -10.56 16.56 0.96
C ASN A 41 -10.48 15.47 2.05
N THR A 42 -10.83 14.21 1.77
CA THR A 42 -10.41 13.10 2.61
C THR A 42 -8.89 13.05 2.61
N SER A 43 -8.28 12.84 3.77
CA SER A 43 -6.82 12.72 3.87
C SER A 43 -6.42 11.55 4.76
N TYR A 44 -5.31 10.93 4.42
CA TYR A 44 -4.69 9.85 5.19
C TYR A 44 -3.26 10.26 5.54
N LEU A 45 -2.94 10.26 6.82
CA LEU A 45 -1.62 10.56 7.38
C LEU A 45 -1.08 9.31 8.04
N SER A 46 0.20 8.99 7.81
CA SER A 46 0.89 7.89 8.49
C SER A 46 2.30 8.28 8.93
N TYR A 47 2.71 7.76 10.08
CA TYR A 47 4.07 7.81 10.60
C TYR A 47 4.54 6.38 10.80
N ASN A 48 5.55 5.99 10.05
CA ASN A 48 6.22 4.71 10.17
C ASN A 48 7.53 4.93 10.92
N TRP A 49 7.63 4.34 12.10
CA TRP A 49 8.77 4.52 12.98
C TRP A 49 9.87 3.52 12.65
N ASP A 50 11.14 3.97 12.67
CA ASP A 50 12.30 3.08 12.53
C ASP A 50 12.54 2.25 13.80
N ASP A 51 11.96 2.65 14.93
CA ASP A 51 12.02 1.94 16.20
C ASP A 51 11.02 0.77 16.19
N PRO A 52 11.46 -0.49 16.11
CA PRO A 52 10.56 -1.65 16.02
C PRO A 52 9.76 -1.90 17.30
N SER A 53 10.05 -1.19 18.39
CA SER A 53 9.25 -1.23 19.62
C SER A 53 8.01 -0.33 19.58
N LYS A 54 7.90 0.52 18.55
CA LYS A 54 6.78 1.44 18.36
C LYS A 54 5.86 0.96 17.27
N ASP A 55 4.57 0.93 17.56
CA ASP A 55 3.55 0.74 16.53
C ASP A 55 3.52 1.96 15.60
N ASN A 56 3.37 1.71 14.31
CA ASN A 56 3.14 2.76 13.33
C ASN A 56 1.81 3.47 13.61
N ASP A 57 1.81 4.79 13.45
CA ASP A 57 0.63 5.62 13.67
C ASP A 57 -0.02 6.02 12.35
N SER A 58 -1.33 5.94 12.27
CA SER A 58 -2.04 6.43 11.09
C SER A 58 -3.42 7.00 11.41
N TRP A 59 -3.83 7.99 10.61
CA TRP A 59 -5.09 8.71 10.79
C TRP A 59 -5.79 8.92 9.46
N LEU A 60 -7.12 8.85 9.51
CA LEU A 60 -8.00 9.17 8.40
C LEU A 60 -8.90 10.34 8.78
N TYR A 61 -8.83 11.42 8.04
CA TYR A 61 -9.75 12.54 8.14
C TYR A 61 -10.88 12.39 7.12
N LEU A 62 -12.12 12.51 7.61
CA LEU A 62 -13.34 12.45 6.81
C LEU A 62 -14.05 13.81 6.88
N PRO A 63 -14.00 14.62 5.81
CA PRO A 63 -14.59 15.98 5.82
C PRO A 63 -16.10 15.97 6.06
N SER A 64 -16.81 14.95 5.57
CA SER A 64 -18.25 14.80 5.80
C SER A 64 -18.63 14.65 7.26
N LEU A 65 -17.71 14.19 8.10
CA LEU A 65 -17.88 14.03 9.54
C LEU A 65 -17.09 15.09 10.33
N GLN A 66 -16.25 15.89 9.66
CA GLN A 66 -15.30 16.82 10.29
C GLN A 66 -14.46 16.15 11.39
N LYS A 67 -14.08 14.87 11.15
CA LYS A 67 -13.46 14.04 12.17
C LYS A 67 -12.22 13.35 11.66
N THR A 68 -11.15 13.43 12.45
CA THR A 68 -9.94 12.62 12.30
C THR A 68 -10.05 11.37 13.18
N ASN A 69 -9.94 10.20 12.58
CA ASN A 69 -9.96 8.92 13.29
C ASN A 69 -8.58 8.28 13.20
N ARG A 70 -8.04 7.85 14.34
CA ARG A 70 -6.84 7.02 14.36
C ARG A 70 -7.20 5.62 13.86
N ILE A 71 -6.38 5.08 12.96
CA ILE A 71 -6.50 3.69 12.50
C ILE A 71 -5.72 2.83 13.49
N SER A 72 -6.43 2.02 14.27
CA SER A 72 -5.80 1.14 15.24
C SER A 72 -5.13 -0.07 14.57
N GLY A 73 -4.19 -0.75 15.26
CA GLY A 73 -3.48 -1.91 14.71
C GLY A 73 -4.39 -2.94 14.06
N GLY A 74 -5.51 -3.31 14.72
CA GLY A 74 -6.47 -4.25 14.14
C GLY A 74 -7.24 -3.74 12.92
N ASP A 75 -7.40 -2.42 12.77
CA ASP A 75 -8.09 -1.79 11.66
C ASP A 75 -7.19 -1.61 10.43
N ARG A 76 -5.86 -1.72 10.59
CA ARG A 76 -4.90 -1.64 9.48
C ARG A 76 -5.14 -2.71 8.41
N SER A 77 -5.73 -3.87 8.78
CA SER A 77 -6.15 -4.92 7.84
C SER A 77 -7.40 -4.56 7.01
N ASN A 78 -8.10 -3.48 7.34
CA ASN A 78 -9.27 -3.04 6.60
C ASN A 78 -8.89 -2.44 5.25
N SER A 79 -9.83 -2.46 4.33
CA SER A 79 -9.72 -1.86 2.99
C SER A 79 -9.43 -0.37 3.05
N PHE A 80 -8.34 0.09 2.43
CA PHE A 80 -8.08 1.51 2.22
C PHE A 80 -9.11 2.10 1.28
N MET A 81 -10.00 2.93 1.82
CA MET A 81 -11.03 3.64 1.07
C MET A 81 -11.83 2.74 0.12
N GLY A 82 -12.10 1.49 0.51
CA GLY A 82 -12.86 0.52 -0.28
C GLY A 82 -12.10 -0.09 -1.46
N SER A 83 -10.78 0.07 -1.51
CA SER A 83 -9.90 -0.59 -2.47
C SER A 83 -9.54 -2.01 -2.05
N ASP A 84 -8.79 -2.73 -2.91
CA ASP A 84 -8.18 -4.02 -2.57
C ASP A 84 -6.94 -3.90 -1.70
N PHE A 85 -6.34 -2.70 -1.64
CA PHE A 85 -5.25 -2.40 -0.73
C PHE A 85 -5.81 -2.21 0.69
N THR A 86 -5.05 -2.63 1.68
CA THR A 86 -5.32 -2.35 3.10
C THR A 86 -4.57 -1.11 3.56
N TYR A 87 -4.89 -0.57 4.73
CA TYR A 87 -4.06 0.47 5.34
C TYR A 87 -2.63 -0.05 5.58
N ALA A 88 -2.48 -1.30 6.03
CA ALA A 88 -1.17 -1.93 6.21
C ALA A 88 -0.35 -2.01 4.91
N ASP A 89 -0.99 -2.18 3.74
CA ASP A 89 -0.28 -2.18 2.44
C ASP A 89 0.32 -0.81 2.10
N LEU A 90 -0.22 0.29 2.65
CA LEU A 90 0.29 1.64 2.42
C LEU A 90 1.44 2.01 3.36
N ASP A 91 1.46 1.44 4.55
CA ASP A 91 2.49 1.71 5.55
C ASP A 91 3.79 0.93 5.24
N GLY A 92 3.70 -0.09 4.40
CA GLY A 92 4.85 -0.93 4.04
C GLY A 92 4.97 -2.19 4.91
N VAL A 93 6.04 -2.93 4.69
CA VAL A 93 6.31 -4.22 5.35
C VAL A 93 7.49 -4.05 6.31
N GLU A 94 7.26 -4.34 7.58
CA GLU A 94 8.32 -4.48 8.57
C GLU A 94 9.03 -5.81 8.35
N ILE A 95 10.29 -5.77 7.95
CA ILE A 95 11.05 -6.98 7.58
C ILE A 95 11.17 -7.94 8.76
N GLU A 96 11.37 -7.40 9.95
CA GLU A 96 11.54 -8.16 11.19
C GLU A 96 10.32 -8.95 11.59
N ASP A 97 9.14 -8.58 11.13
CA ASP A 97 7.86 -9.21 11.45
C ASP A 97 7.63 -10.55 10.74
N TYR A 98 8.50 -10.91 9.81
CA TYR A 98 8.33 -12.10 8.97
C TYR A 98 9.55 -13.01 9.01
N THR A 99 9.28 -14.30 8.77
CA THR A 99 10.29 -15.26 8.34
C THR A 99 10.24 -15.40 6.82
N TYR A 100 11.40 -15.48 6.19
CA TYR A 100 11.53 -15.53 4.74
C TYR A 100 12.16 -16.83 4.26
N LYS A 101 11.69 -17.31 3.11
CA LYS A 101 12.27 -18.47 2.44
C LYS A 101 12.25 -18.26 0.93
N ILE A 102 13.37 -18.47 0.26
CA ILE A 102 13.38 -18.60 -1.20
C ILE A 102 12.75 -19.94 -1.55
N VAL A 103 11.60 -19.91 -2.23
CA VAL A 103 10.86 -21.12 -2.64
C VAL A 103 11.11 -21.48 -4.09
N LYS A 104 11.59 -20.51 -4.90
CA LYS A 104 12.16 -20.72 -6.22
C LYS A 104 13.33 -19.76 -6.42
N ASP A 105 14.44 -20.29 -6.87
CA ASP A 105 15.61 -19.46 -7.19
C ASP A 105 15.44 -18.70 -8.49
N SER A 106 14.66 -19.23 -9.45
CA SER A 106 14.37 -18.58 -10.72
C SER A 106 12.93 -18.83 -11.16
N ASP A 107 12.25 -17.76 -11.53
CA ASP A 107 10.95 -17.74 -12.21
C ASP A 107 10.87 -16.50 -13.09
N VAL A 108 10.19 -16.54 -14.23
CA VAL A 108 10.18 -15.43 -15.18
C VAL A 108 8.86 -14.64 -15.06
N VAL A 109 8.98 -13.33 -14.90
CA VAL A 109 7.84 -12.38 -14.91
C VAL A 109 8.14 -11.28 -15.92
N ASP A 110 7.29 -11.15 -16.94
CA ASP A 110 7.43 -10.15 -18.02
C ASP A 110 8.86 -10.10 -18.61
N GLY A 111 9.48 -11.29 -18.79
CA GLY A 111 10.83 -11.46 -19.36
C GLY A 111 11.98 -11.26 -18.37
N ALA A 112 11.73 -10.89 -17.13
CA ALA A 112 12.75 -10.71 -16.11
C ALA A 112 12.86 -11.94 -15.20
N ASP A 113 14.11 -12.36 -14.89
CA ASP A 113 14.37 -13.42 -13.91
C ASP A 113 14.16 -12.92 -12.49
N CYS A 114 13.40 -13.69 -11.69
CA CYS A 114 12.97 -13.32 -10.35
C CYS A 114 13.26 -14.45 -9.36
N TRP A 115 13.64 -14.09 -8.15
CA TRP A 115 13.44 -14.97 -7.01
C TRP A 115 11.97 -15.00 -6.63
N VAL A 116 11.50 -16.15 -6.15
CA VAL A 116 10.18 -16.25 -5.48
C VAL A 116 10.42 -16.44 -4.00
N ILE A 117 10.04 -15.43 -3.24
CA ILE A 117 10.23 -15.40 -1.77
C ILE A 117 8.89 -15.57 -1.09
N GLU A 118 8.84 -16.56 -0.18
CA GLU A 118 7.72 -16.73 0.75
C GLU A 118 8.02 -15.94 2.02
N ALA A 119 7.06 -15.10 2.44
CA ALA A 119 7.07 -14.43 3.73
C ALA A 119 5.92 -14.97 4.59
N THR A 120 6.24 -15.37 5.83
CA THR A 120 5.28 -15.87 6.81
C THR A 120 5.35 -15.00 8.07
N PRO A 121 4.23 -14.42 8.54
CA PRO A 121 4.20 -13.62 9.77
C PRO A 121 4.71 -14.41 10.97
N LYS A 122 5.52 -13.79 11.81
CA LYS A 122 6.08 -14.40 13.03
C LYS A 122 5.07 -14.47 14.17
N SER A 123 4.05 -13.60 14.18
CA SER A 123 3.09 -13.52 15.28
C SER A 123 1.64 -13.45 14.81
N LYS A 124 0.71 -13.69 15.75
CA LYS A 124 -0.73 -13.50 15.51
C LYS A 124 -1.10 -12.02 15.42
N ASP A 125 -0.30 -11.13 16.00
CA ASP A 125 -0.53 -9.68 15.95
C ASP A 125 -0.24 -9.13 14.56
N VAL A 126 0.87 -9.52 13.95
CA VAL A 126 1.17 -9.20 12.53
C VAL A 126 0.05 -9.70 11.61
N ILE A 127 -0.47 -10.93 11.84
CA ILE A 127 -1.63 -11.42 11.07
C ILE A 127 -2.90 -10.60 11.34
N LYS A 128 -3.10 -10.09 12.56
CA LYS A 128 -4.25 -9.25 12.90
C LYS A 128 -4.16 -7.90 12.20
N GLU A 129 -2.98 -7.31 12.19
CA GLU A 129 -2.72 -5.99 11.60
C GLU A 129 -2.76 -6.00 10.07
N THR A 130 -2.17 -6.99 9.44
CA THR A 130 -2.11 -7.07 7.99
C THR A 130 -3.29 -7.80 7.36
N GLY A 131 -3.89 -8.74 8.09
CA GLY A 131 -4.90 -9.64 7.58
C GLY A 131 -4.33 -10.77 6.73
N TYR A 132 -3.00 -10.93 6.67
CA TYR A 132 -2.31 -11.86 5.78
C TYR A 132 -1.73 -13.04 6.54
N LEU A 133 -1.91 -14.24 5.97
CA LEU A 133 -1.36 -15.48 6.52
C LEU A 133 -0.01 -15.85 5.91
N LYS A 134 0.19 -15.47 4.65
CA LYS A 134 1.37 -15.80 3.86
C LYS A 134 1.42 -14.95 2.60
N THR A 135 2.60 -14.57 2.18
CA THR A 135 2.83 -13.86 0.94
C THR A 135 3.90 -14.58 0.13
N LEU A 136 3.68 -14.74 -1.18
CA LEU A 136 4.70 -15.08 -2.17
C LEU A 136 4.97 -13.83 -3.00
N THR A 137 6.23 -13.41 -3.07
CA THR A 137 6.64 -12.23 -3.84
C THR A 137 7.69 -12.62 -4.86
N TRP A 138 7.50 -12.20 -6.11
CA TRP A 138 8.47 -12.29 -7.18
C TRP A 138 9.31 -11.02 -7.18
N ILE A 139 10.60 -11.15 -6.94
CA ILE A 139 11.56 -10.05 -6.87
C ILE A 139 12.54 -10.17 -8.05
N ARG A 140 12.55 -9.18 -8.91
CA ARG A 140 13.51 -9.10 -10.03
C ARG A 140 14.93 -9.06 -9.51
N LYS A 141 15.77 -9.95 -10.04
CA LYS A 141 17.17 -10.10 -9.61
C LYS A 141 18.06 -8.94 -10.03
N ASP A 142 17.78 -8.35 -11.19
CA ASP A 142 18.61 -7.28 -11.78
C ASP A 142 18.46 -5.92 -11.09
N ILE A 143 17.31 -5.66 -10.45
CA ILE A 143 17.02 -4.38 -9.81
C ILE A 143 16.50 -4.51 -8.37
N PHE A 144 16.43 -5.72 -7.82
CA PHE A 144 15.93 -6.02 -6.47
C PHE A 144 14.53 -5.44 -6.19
N PHE A 145 13.64 -5.53 -7.17
CA PHE A 145 12.33 -4.90 -7.13
C PHE A 145 11.21 -5.93 -7.21
N GLY A 146 10.23 -5.86 -6.29
CA GLY A 146 9.05 -6.69 -6.29
C GLY A 146 8.15 -6.37 -7.49
N VAL A 147 7.72 -7.39 -8.25
CA VAL A 147 6.92 -7.20 -9.47
C VAL A 147 5.60 -7.94 -9.46
N LYS A 148 5.47 -8.96 -8.63
CA LYS A 148 4.26 -9.78 -8.52
C LYS A 148 4.14 -10.33 -7.10
N GLY A 149 2.91 -10.44 -6.62
CA GLY A 149 2.62 -11.01 -5.30
C GLY A 149 1.38 -11.90 -5.32
N ARG A 150 1.40 -12.92 -4.47
CA ARG A 150 0.23 -13.74 -4.15
C ARG A 150 0.10 -13.82 -2.65
N ILE A 151 -1.00 -13.31 -2.13
CA ILE A 151 -1.23 -13.11 -0.69
C ILE A 151 -2.41 -13.96 -0.24
N LEU A 152 -2.19 -14.79 0.76
CA LEU A 152 -3.25 -15.58 1.40
C LEU A 152 -3.89 -14.77 2.52
N VAL A 153 -5.17 -14.44 2.37
CA VAL A 153 -5.91 -13.60 3.32
C VAL A 153 -6.55 -14.45 4.42
N LYS A 154 -6.45 -14.00 5.67
CA LYS A 154 -7.00 -14.68 6.84
C LYS A 154 -8.51 -14.90 6.77
N LYS A 155 -9.27 -13.93 6.28
CA LYS A 155 -10.73 -13.95 6.24
C LYS A 155 -11.27 -14.34 4.86
N GLY A 156 -12.34 -15.16 4.84
CA GLY A 156 -13.16 -15.37 3.66
C GLY A 156 -12.58 -16.31 2.60
N LYS A 157 -11.51 -17.04 2.89
CA LYS A 157 -10.81 -17.92 1.92
C LYS A 157 -10.48 -17.18 0.63
N LYS A 158 -9.98 -15.94 0.77
CA LYS A 158 -9.61 -15.06 -0.34
C LYS A 158 -8.11 -15.13 -0.60
N VAL A 159 -7.76 -14.83 -1.84
CA VAL A 159 -6.38 -14.62 -2.27
C VAL A 159 -6.32 -13.27 -2.96
N LYS A 160 -5.34 -12.45 -2.59
CA LYS A 160 -5.01 -11.24 -3.32
C LYS A 160 -3.86 -11.54 -4.29
N LEU A 161 -3.96 -10.99 -5.47
CA LEU A 161 -2.91 -11.02 -6.51
C LEU A 161 -2.46 -9.59 -6.73
N TRP A 162 -1.18 -9.33 -6.50
CA TRP A 162 -0.57 -8.03 -6.70
C TRP A 162 0.38 -8.06 -7.91
N SER A 163 0.47 -6.96 -8.61
CA SER A 163 1.45 -6.75 -9.68
C SER A 163 1.89 -5.30 -9.77
N ALA A 164 3.16 -5.09 -10.12
CA ALA A 164 3.77 -3.81 -10.40
C ALA A 164 4.19 -3.77 -11.87
N LYS A 165 3.84 -2.70 -12.58
CA LYS A 165 4.11 -2.50 -14.01
C LYS A 165 4.65 -1.10 -14.28
N ASP A 166 5.10 -0.87 -15.51
CA ASP A 166 5.70 0.40 -15.93
C ASP A 166 6.82 0.83 -14.98
N ILE A 167 7.72 -0.12 -14.68
CA ILE A 167 8.84 0.11 -13.77
C ILE A 167 9.89 0.95 -14.49
N LYS A 168 10.18 2.12 -13.92
CA LYS A 168 11.12 3.09 -14.47
C LYS A 168 12.05 3.61 -13.38
N LYS A 169 13.26 3.98 -13.75
CA LYS A 169 14.18 4.69 -12.86
C LYS A 169 13.97 6.18 -13.02
N ILE A 170 13.56 6.86 -11.96
CA ILE A 170 13.27 8.31 -11.92
C ILE A 170 14.14 8.91 -10.81
N ASP A 171 14.94 9.90 -11.12
CA ASP A 171 15.88 10.52 -10.17
C ASP A 171 16.74 9.50 -9.39
N GLY A 172 17.14 8.40 -10.06
CA GLY A 172 17.94 7.34 -9.45
C GLY A 172 17.15 6.25 -8.73
N VAL A 173 15.84 6.41 -8.51
CA VAL A 173 14.97 5.50 -7.77
C VAL A 173 14.10 4.67 -8.73
N TRP A 174 14.00 3.35 -8.50
CA TRP A 174 13.09 2.50 -9.25
C TRP A 174 11.65 2.68 -8.77
N VAL A 175 10.75 2.95 -9.69
CA VAL A 175 9.33 3.21 -9.42
C VAL A 175 8.45 2.37 -10.35
N ALA A 176 7.47 1.68 -9.77
CA ALA A 176 6.37 1.09 -10.53
C ALA A 176 5.28 2.16 -10.70
N LYS A 177 5.07 2.66 -11.92
CA LYS A 177 4.03 3.65 -12.20
C LYS A 177 2.61 3.10 -12.13
N THR A 178 2.47 1.78 -12.22
CA THR A 178 1.18 1.10 -12.10
C THR A 178 1.30 -0.05 -11.11
N GLN A 179 0.46 -0.06 -10.10
CA GLN A 179 0.33 -1.16 -9.14
C GLN A 179 -1.12 -1.64 -9.10
N GLN A 180 -1.34 -2.91 -9.29
CA GLN A 180 -2.66 -3.52 -9.25
C GLN A 180 -2.77 -4.55 -8.14
N MET A 181 -3.86 -4.51 -7.38
CA MET A 181 -4.26 -5.53 -6.44
C MET A 181 -5.60 -6.10 -6.85
N THR A 182 -5.72 -7.42 -6.93
CA THR A 182 -6.96 -8.11 -7.30
C THR A 182 -7.33 -9.11 -6.23
N THR A 183 -8.51 -8.97 -5.67
CA THR A 183 -9.07 -9.94 -4.71
C THR A 183 -9.85 -11.03 -5.44
N THR A 184 -9.49 -12.29 -5.14
CA THR A 184 -10.17 -13.45 -5.70
C THR A 184 -10.75 -14.33 -4.59
N LYS A 185 -11.88 -14.98 -4.87
CA LYS A 185 -12.49 -16.01 -4.03
C LYS A 185 -12.85 -17.20 -4.90
N LYS A 186 -12.43 -18.43 -4.49
CA LYS A 186 -12.60 -19.64 -5.32
C LYS A 186 -12.09 -19.43 -6.76
N LYS A 187 -10.94 -18.78 -6.92
CA LYS A 187 -10.29 -18.42 -8.21
C LYS A 187 -11.09 -17.45 -9.10
N LYS A 188 -12.24 -16.92 -8.66
CA LYS A 188 -13.00 -15.89 -9.37
C LYS A 188 -12.67 -14.52 -8.83
N ARG A 189 -12.50 -13.52 -9.71
CA ARG A 189 -12.28 -12.13 -9.32
C ARG A 189 -13.54 -11.58 -8.64
N GLU A 190 -13.36 -10.98 -7.46
CA GLU A 190 -14.41 -10.23 -6.78
C GLU A 190 -14.33 -8.74 -7.14
N HIS A 191 -13.14 -8.17 -7.03
CA HIS A 191 -12.84 -6.79 -7.42
C HIS A 191 -11.34 -6.62 -7.67
N SER A 192 -10.96 -5.47 -8.19
CA SER A 192 -9.57 -5.10 -8.47
C SER A 192 -9.38 -3.61 -8.25
N SER A 193 -8.20 -3.21 -7.81
CA SER A 193 -7.84 -1.81 -7.61
C SER A 193 -6.48 -1.53 -8.24
N ILE A 194 -6.36 -0.37 -8.88
CA ILE A 194 -5.14 0.03 -9.58
C ILE A 194 -4.71 1.40 -9.08
N PHE A 195 -3.50 1.49 -8.52
CA PHE A 195 -2.81 2.75 -8.35
C PHE A 195 -2.03 3.10 -9.61
N ILE A 196 -2.22 4.32 -10.10
CA ILE A 196 -1.51 4.87 -11.26
C ILE A 196 -0.81 6.14 -10.81
N ILE A 197 0.50 6.19 -10.99
CA ILE A 197 1.33 7.36 -10.69
C ILE A 197 1.54 8.14 -11.98
N ASP A 198 0.87 9.27 -12.12
CA ASP A 198 1.02 10.15 -13.28
C ASP A 198 2.35 10.88 -13.21
N THR A 199 2.61 11.55 -12.07
CA THR A 199 3.84 12.28 -11.82
C THR A 199 4.41 11.93 -10.46
N ILE A 200 5.73 11.87 -10.38
CA ILE A 200 6.47 11.70 -9.12
C ILE A 200 7.76 12.54 -9.21
N ALA A 201 8.17 13.10 -8.11
CA ALA A 201 9.44 13.81 -7.99
C ALA A 201 10.06 13.51 -6.63
N PHE A 202 11.37 13.24 -6.62
CA PHE A 202 12.13 12.93 -5.43
C PHE A 202 12.95 14.13 -4.96
N ASN A 203 13.43 14.07 -3.73
CA ASN A 203 14.37 15.02 -3.14
C ASN A 203 13.87 16.49 -3.19
N LYS A 204 12.55 16.68 -3.08
CA LYS A 204 11.97 18.02 -2.95
C LYS A 204 11.87 18.41 -1.49
N LYS A 205 12.20 19.68 -1.20
CA LYS A 205 12.01 20.24 0.14
C LYS A 205 10.51 20.30 0.44
N LEU A 206 10.09 19.63 1.53
CA LEU A 206 8.73 19.63 2.02
C LEU A 206 8.69 20.27 3.41
N ASP A 207 7.68 21.10 3.65
CA ASP A 207 7.42 21.70 4.95
C ASP A 207 6.94 20.66 5.94
N ASP A 208 7.41 20.68 7.18
CA ASP A 208 7.04 19.74 8.22
C ASP A 208 5.55 19.85 8.59
N SER A 209 4.99 21.05 8.54
CA SER A 209 3.58 21.31 8.81
C SER A 209 2.63 20.59 7.87
N LEU A 210 3.13 20.11 6.71
CA LEU A 210 2.36 19.27 5.80
C LEU A 210 1.99 17.90 6.41
N PHE A 211 2.79 17.42 7.36
CA PHE A 211 2.66 16.11 7.99
C PHE A 211 2.05 16.19 9.40
N GLU A 212 1.29 17.23 9.68
CA GLU A 212 0.59 17.43 10.94
C GLU A 212 -0.93 17.23 10.77
N SER A 213 -1.63 17.01 11.89
CA SER A 213 -3.08 16.76 11.89
C SER A 213 -3.89 17.92 11.28
N GLU A 214 -3.39 19.14 11.45
CA GLU A 214 -4.00 20.38 10.92
C GLU A 214 -3.98 20.41 9.40
N ALA A 215 -2.93 19.86 8.77
CA ALA A 215 -2.86 19.73 7.31
C ALA A 215 -3.94 18.80 6.76
N MET A 216 -4.29 17.75 7.51
CA MET A 216 -5.36 16.84 7.11
C MET A 216 -6.70 17.57 6.96
N GLN A 217 -7.01 18.49 7.87
CA GLN A 217 -8.26 19.23 7.90
C GLN A 217 -8.28 20.37 6.89
N ARG A 218 -7.13 21.02 6.68
CA ARG A 218 -6.99 22.12 5.71
C ARG A 218 -7.20 21.65 4.28
N GLY A 219 -6.85 20.37 4.00
CA GLY A 219 -6.86 19.82 2.64
C GLY A 219 -5.69 20.30 1.79
N TYR A 220 -5.77 20.00 0.50
CA TYR A 220 -4.73 20.32 -0.50
C TYR A 220 -5.32 21.13 -1.66
#